data_c6c1303b6d1c7e038a6e73c2e3efdb4e
#
_entry.id   c6c1303b6d1c7e038a6e73c2e3efdb4e
#
_cell.length_a   1.000
_cell.length_b   1.000
_cell.length_c   1.000
_cell.angle_alpha   90.00
_cell.angle_beta   90.00
_cell.angle_gamma   90.00
#
_symmetry.space_group_name_H-M   'P 1'
#
loop_
_entity.id
_entity.type
_entity.pdbx_description
1 polymer ?
#
loop_
_entity_poly.entity_id
_entity_poly.type
_entity_poly.pdbx_seq_one_letter_code
_entity_poly.pdbx_strand_id
1 'polypeptide(L)'
;RFKETGVQNVYLPVLIPESLLQKEKDHIEGFAPEVAWVTKGGEEPLQERFCIRPTSETLFCDVWSKTVQSYRDLPKVWNQWCSVLRWEKTTRPFLRSREFLWQEGHTIHATYEEAEERTLMMRDVYKDFVENDLAIPLVTGKKTPSEKFAGAEDTYTIEALMHDGKALQSGTSHFFGNAFADAYGISYSDKENKLHSVYETSWGLSTRIIGAIIMVHGDDSGLVLPPHIAPVQTRVVPIAQHKEGVLDKANELLAALKAAGYRAEIDDSEKSPGWKFSEQEMLGIPTRIEIGPKDIENGQVVIVRRDTREKIVVALDEIETRLSEILEDIQKALFEKAKAFRDTHIHTATNMDEMKDIAENQIGFIRAMWCGDDACEEAIKDQTGGVTSRCIPEEQEKISNVCVCCGKPAKHMVYWGKAY
;
A
#
# COMPACT_ATOMS: atom_id res chain seq x y z
N ARG A 1 -12.10 1.13 8.34
CA ARG A 1 -12.58 0.92 6.95
C ARG A 1 -13.06 -0.50 6.70
N PHE A 2 -12.24 -1.56 6.87
CA PHE A 2 -12.66 -2.95 6.57
C PHE A 2 -13.94 -3.38 7.33
N LYS A 3 -14.04 -3.05 8.62
CA LYS A 3 -15.26 -3.36 9.41
C LYS A 3 -16.50 -2.65 8.88
N GLU A 4 -16.33 -1.44 8.36
CA GLU A 4 -17.42 -0.64 7.76
C GLU A 4 -17.93 -1.25 6.45
N THR A 5 -17.09 -2.01 5.74
CA THR A 5 -17.44 -2.72 4.50
C THR A 5 -17.88 -4.17 4.73
N GLY A 6 -18.13 -4.58 5.99
CA GLY A 6 -18.62 -5.92 6.35
C GLY A 6 -17.53 -7.00 6.37
N VAL A 7 -16.25 -6.63 6.33
CA VAL A 7 -15.13 -7.56 6.37
C VAL A 7 -14.98 -8.19 7.75
N GLN A 8 -14.83 -9.52 7.79
CA GLN A 8 -14.59 -10.31 8.98
C GLN A 8 -13.16 -10.83 8.99
N ASN A 9 -12.46 -10.75 10.13
CA ASN A 9 -11.12 -11.30 10.29
C ASN A 9 -11.18 -12.80 10.57
N VAL A 10 -10.34 -13.54 9.86
CA VAL A 10 -10.09 -14.97 10.05
C VAL A 10 -8.59 -15.21 10.13
N TYR A 11 -8.17 -16.43 10.44
CA TYR A 11 -6.77 -16.84 10.35
C TYR A 11 -6.70 -18.28 9.87
N LEU A 12 -5.99 -18.52 8.78
CA LEU A 12 -5.77 -19.83 8.18
C LEU A 12 -4.34 -20.31 8.41
N PRO A 13 -4.07 -21.62 8.33
CA PRO A 13 -2.73 -22.19 8.54
C PRO A 13 -1.65 -21.58 7.65
N VAL A 14 -0.41 -21.56 8.13
CA VAL A 14 0.75 -21.07 7.36
C VAL A 14 1.24 -22.08 6.32
N LEU A 15 0.98 -23.37 6.54
CA LEU A 15 1.44 -24.47 5.67
C LEU A 15 0.32 -24.89 4.72
N ILE A 16 0.66 -24.98 3.44
CA ILE A 16 -0.23 -25.47 2.38
C ILE A 16 0.30 -26.81 1.89
N PRO A 17 -0.52 -27.90 1.91
CA PRO A 17 -0.12 -29.17 1.31
C PRO A 17 0.10 -29.03 -0.20
N GLU A 18 1.11 -29.70 -0.73
CA GLU A 18 1.38 -29.67 -2.18
C GLU A 18 0.18 -30.11 -3.02
N SER A 19 -0.53 -31.14 -2.57
CA SER A 19 -1.73 -31.66 -3.23
C SER A 19 -2.86 -30.62 -3.33
N LEU A 20 -2.95 -29.74 -2.34
CA LEU A 20 -3.94 -28.64 -2.36
C LEU A 20 -3.52 -27.53 -3.34
N LEU A 21 -2.23 -27.20 -3.37
CA LEU A 21 -1.70 -26.17 -4.27
C LEU A 21 -1.84 -26.58 -5.75
N GLN A 22 -1.75 -27.89 -6.06
CA GLN A 22 -1.81 -28.41 -7.43
C GLN A 22 -3.22 -28.38 -8.09
N LYS A 23 -4.27 -28.02 -7.36
CA LYS A 23 -5.63 -28.00 -7.90
C LYS A 23 -5.86 -26.89 -8.92
N GLU A 24 -5.15 -25.77 -8.81
CA GLU A 24 -5.24 -24.66 -9.74
C GLU A 24 -3.88 -24.43 -10.41
N LYS A 25 -3.80 -24.82 -11.71
CA LYS A 25 -2.54 -24.91 -12.44
C LYS A 25 -1.90 -23.54 -12.74
N ASP A 26 -2.68 -22.56 -13.13
CA ASP A 26 -2.17 -21.25 -13.53
C ASP A 26 -1.61 -20.49 -12.33
N HIS A 27 -2.26 -20.66 -11.17
CA HIS A 27 -1.77 -20.11 -9.89
C HIS A 27 -0.44 -20.75 -9.48
N ILE A 28 -0.31 -22.07 -9.63
CA ILE A 28 0.94 -22.79 -9.33
C ILE A 28 2.07 -22.32 -10.23
N GLU A 29 1.85 -22.22 -11.54
CA GLU A 29 2.87 -21.80 -12.49
C GLU A 29 3.39 -20.39 -12.17
N GLY A 30 2.52 -19.48 -11.71
CA GLY A 30 2.89 -18.14 -11.27
C GLY A 30 3.76 -18.10 -10.00
N PHE A 31 3.52 -18.98 -9.02
CA PHE A 31 4.21 -18.97 -7.73
C PHE A 31 5.28 -20.05 -7.56
N ALA A 32 5.34 -21.08 -8.39
CA ALA A 32 6.26 -22.20 -8.25
C ALA A 32 7.74 -21.80 -8.04
N PRO A 33 8.26 -20.75 -8.71
CA PRO A 33 9.65 -20.33 -8.51
C PRO A 33 9.94 -19.69 -7.15
N GLU A 34 8.91 -19.23 -6.45
CA GLU A 34 9.02 -18.42 -5.24
C GLU A 34 8.57 -19.15 -3.96
N VAL A 35 8.21 -20.42 -4.05
CA VAL A 35 7.70 -21.19 -2.92
C VAL A 35 8.84 -21.79 -2.08
N ALA A 36 8.76 -21.62 -0.76
CA ALA A 36 9.62 -22.33 0.18
C ALA A 36 8.95 -23.62 0.65
N TRP A 37 9.67 -24.73 0.55
CA TRP A 37 9.15 -26.06 0.86
C TRP A 37 9.59 -26.57 2.23
N VAL A 38 8.65 -27.07 3.01
CA VAL A 38 8.88 -27.84 4.23
C VAL A 38 8.78 -29.32 3.88
N THR A 39 9.89 -30.03 4.03
CA THR A 39 10.05 -31.44 3.62
C THR A 39 10.23 -32.41 4.78
N LYS A 40 10.45 -31.90 5.99
CA LYS A 40 10.63 -32.67 7.22
C LYS A 40 9.82 -32.15 8.37
N GLY A 41 9.31 -33.03 9.22
CA GLY A 41 8.75 -32.72 10.53
C GLY A 41 9.70 -33.24 11.61
N GLY A 42 10.44 -32.33 12.28
CA GLY A 42 11.61 -32.73 13.06
C GLY A 42 12.71 -33.31 12.14
N GLU A 43 13.18 -34.53 12.41
CA GLU A 43 14.21 -35.18 11.59
C GLU A 43 13.62 -36.12 10.52
N GLU A 44 12.34 -36.45 10.60
CA GLU A 44 11.70 -37.39 9.70
C GLU A 44 11.14 -36.71 8.44
N PRO A 45 11.32 -37.32 7.24
CA PRO A 45 10.68 -36.85 6.02
C PRO A 45 9.15 -36.87 6.14
N LEU A 46 8.50 -35.85 5.63
CA LEU A 46 7.04 -35.82 5.51
C LEU A 46 6.58 -36.75 4.36
N GLN A 47 5.39 -37.33 4.49
CA GLN A 47 4.78 -38.14 3.41
C GLN A 47 4.41 -37.27 2.22
N GLU A 48 4.02 -36.02 2.49
CA GLU A 48 3.75 -34.96 1.51
C GLU A 48 4.47 -33.70 1.97
N ARG A 49 5.10 -32.98 1.04
CA ARG A 49 5.72 -31.70 1.36
C ARG A 49 4.67 -30.59 1.46
N PHE A 50 4.98 -29.59 2.27
CA PHE A 50 4.15 -28.41 2.44
C PHE A 50 4.92 -27.19 1.97
N CYS A 51 4.24 -26.22 1.39
CA CYS A 51 4.84 -24.90 1.21
C CYS A 51 4.43 -23.95 2.33
N ILE A 52 5.34 -23.03 2.66
CA ILE A 52 4.97 -21.84 3.42
C ILE A 52 4.17 -20.93 2.48
N ARG A 53 2.96 -20.52 2.88
CA ARG A 53 2.05 -19.76 2.01
C ARG A 53 2.70 -18.55 1.36
N PRO A 54 2.72 -18.45 0.02
CA PRO A 54 3.09 -17.22 -0.69
C PRO A 54 1.90 -16.26 -0.84
N THR A 55 0.70 -16.80 -0.73
CA THR A 55 -0.64 -16.21 -0.70
C THR A 55 -1.62 -17.29 -0.27
N SER A 56 -2.88 -17.01 -0.02
CA SER A 56 -3.79 -17.96 0.65
C SER A 56 -5.05 -18.31 -0.14
N GLU A 57 -5.18 -17.98 -1.43
CA GLU A 57 -6.36 -18.30 -2.24
C GLU A 57 -6.74 -19.78 -2.09
N THR A 58 -5.77 -20.68 -2.24
CA THR A 58 -5.98 -22.13 -2.15
C THR A 58 -6.53 -22.60 -0.81
N LEU A 59 -6.10 -21.97 0.30
CA LEU A 59 -6.57 -22.30 1.65
C LEU A 59 -8.02 -21.84 1.85
N PHE A 60 -8.35 -20.62 1.38
CA PHE A 60 -9.71 -20.09 1.45
C PHE A 60 -10.66 -20.97 0.63
N CYS A 61 -10.27 -21.33 -0.59
CA CYS A 61 -11.04 -22.20 -1.46
C CYS A 61 -11.28 -23.57 -0.83
N ASP A 62 -10.26 -24.18 -0.19
CA ASP A 62 -10.43 -25.45 0.51
C ASP A 62 -11.43 -25.37 1.67
N VAL A 63 -11.43 -24.29 2.44
CA VAL A 63 -12.41 -24.08 3.51
C VAL A 63 -13.81 -23.89 2.94
N TRP A 64 -13.96 -23.05 1.91
CA TRP A 64 -15.25 -22.74 1.31
C TRP A 64 -15.88 -23.96 0.61
N SER A 65 -15.08 -24.81 -0.05
CA SER A 65 -15.56 -26.05 -0.66
C SER A 65 -16.22 -27.00 0.34
N LYS A 66 -15.89 -26.87 1.63
CA LYS A 66 -16.44 -27.69 2.73
C LYS A 66 -17.54 -27.01 3.51
N THR A 67 -17.66 -25.68 3.44
CA THR A 67 -18.53 -24.90 4.33
C THR A 67 -19.65 -24.15 3.62
N VAL A 68 -19.54 -23.95 2.30
CA VAL A 68 -20.59 -23.27 1.50
C VAL A 68 -21.48 -24.33 0.86
N GLN A 69 -22.78 -24.24 1.10
CA GLN A 69 -23.78 -25.18 0.58
C GLN A 69 -25.01 -24.48 -0.02
N SER A 70 -25.33 -23.29 0.43
CA SER A 70 -26.54 -22.58 0.05
C SER A 70 -26.30 -21.09 -0.16
N TYR A 71 -27.20 -20.45 -0.91
CA TYR A 71 -27.18 -19.00 -1.12
C TYR A 71 -27.18 -18.19 0.19
N ARG A 72 -27.63 -18.78 1.32
CA ARG A 72 -27.61 -18.13 2.64
C ARG A 72 -26.21 -18.02 3.24
N ASP A 73 -25.26 -18.79 2.72
CA ASP A 73 -23.86 -18.75 3.16
C ASP A 73 -23.09 -17.62 2.51
N LEU A 74 -23.66 -16.97 1.49
CA LEU A 74 -23.04 -15.91 0.69
C LEU A 74 -23.58 -14.51 1.04
N PRO A 75 -22.79 -13.45 0.87
CA PRO A 75 -21.36 -13.50 0.55
C PRO A 75 -20.49 -13.89 1.76
N LYS A 76 -19.31 -14.46 1.51
CA LYS A 76 -18.23 -14.53 2.51
C LYS A 76 -17.24 -13.42 2.20
N VAL A 77 -16.94 -12.58 3.19
CA VAL A 77 -16.04 -11.44 3.03
C VAL A 77 -15.01 -11.51 4.15
N TRP A 78 -13.93 -12.23 3.89
CA TRP A 78 -12.93 -12.55 4.91
C TRP A 78 -11.60 -11.87 4.64
N ASN A 79 -10.89 -11.56 5.72
CA ASN A 79 -9.56 -10.99 5.72
C ASN A 79 -8.69 -11.67 6.77
N GLN A 80 -7.43 -11.85 6.48
CA GLN A 80 -6.45 -12.21 7.50
C GLN A 80 -5.26 -11.24 7.51
N TRP A 81 -4.80 -10.97 8.71
CA TRP A 81 -3.54 -10.28 8.98
C TRP A 81 -2.49 -11.35 9.24
N CYS A 82 -1.49 -11.44 8.39
CA CYS A 82 -0.54 -12.54 8.46
C CYS A 82 0.79 -12.20 7.79
N SER A 83 1.78 -13.09 7.97
CA SER A 83 2.96 -13.12 7.12
C SER A 83 2.78 -14.10 5.97
N VAL A 84 3.47 -13.81 4.86
CA VAL A 84 3.67 -14.70 3.73
C VAL A 84 5.15 -14.73 3.37
N LEU A 85 5.57 -15.79 2.68
CA LEU A 85 6.96 -15.96 2.28
C LEU A 85 7.05 -16.19 0.77
N ARG A 86 7.84 -15.36 0.08
CA ARG A 86 8.18 -15.49 -1.33
C ARG A 86 9.69 -15.52 -1.46
N TRP A 87 10.24 -16.56 -2.10
CA TRP A 87 11.68 -16.78 -2.15
C TRP A 87 12.35 -15.87 -3.20
N GLU A 88 12.36 -14.58 -2.91
CA GLU A 88 12.95 -13.55 -3.76
C GLU A 88 14.47 -13.71 -3.89
N LYS A 89 14.98 -13.63 -5.12
CA LYS A 89 16.43 -13.67 -5.40
C LYS A 89 17.13 -12.38 -4.94
N THR A 90 16.50 -11.24 -5.17
CA THR A 90 17.03 -9.93 -4.80
C THR A 90 16.05 -9.24 -3.86
N THR A 91 16.54 -8.77 -2.71
CA THR A 91 15.71 -8.13 -1.70
C THR A 91 16.05 -6.64 -1.56
N ARG A 92 15.05 -5.85 -1.17
CA ARG A 92 15.18 -4.44 -0.76
C ARG A 92 14.32 -4.20 0.48
N PRO A 93 14.83 -3.54 1.52
CA PRO A 93 14.04 -3.30 2.74
C PRO A 93 12.65 -2.74 2.41
N PHE A 94 11.62 -3.30 3.01
CA PHE A 94 10.19 -3.01 2.82
C PHE A 94 9.66 -3.23 1.40
N LEU A 95 10.38 -2.87 0.35
CA LEU A 95 9.89 -2.90 -1.03
C LEU A 95 9.81 -4.31 -1.60
N ARG A 96 10.80 -5.16 -1.27
CA ARG A 96 10.89 -6.55 -1.72
C ARG A 96 11.60 -7.39 -0.66
N SER A 97 10.83 -8.05 0.19
CA SER A 97 11.32 -8.93 1.27
C SER A 97 10.88 -10.36 1.02
N ARG A 98 11.67 -11.33 1.51
CA ARG A 98 11.29 -12.75 1.42
C ARG A 98 10.10 -13.07 2.29
N GLU A 99 10.11 -12.63 3.53
CA GLU A 99 8.95 -12.64 4.42
C GLU A 99 8.46 -11.21 4.60
N PHE A 100 7.17 -11.00 4.55
CA PHE A 100 6.55 -9.72 4.82
C PHE A 100 5.18 -9.87 5.48
N LEU A 101 4.82 -8.89 6.27
CA LEU A 101 3.50 -8.78 6.85
C LEU A 101 2.57 -8.09 5.85
N TRP A 102 1.35 -8.57 5.82
CA TRP A 102 0.30 -7.99 5.01
C TRP A 102 -1.08 -8.25 5.59
N GLN A 103 -2.08 -7.66 4.99
CA GLN A 103 -3.43 -8.16 5.02
C GLN A 103 -3.77 -8.73 3.64
N GLU A 104 -4.49 -9.81 3.62
CA GLU A 104 -5.10 -10.37 2.42
C GLU A 104 -6.56 -10.63 2.67
N GLY A 105 -7.40 -10.08 1.81
CA GLY A 105 -8.82 -10.34 1.81
C GLY A 105 -9.19 -11.30 0.71
N HIS A 106 -10.11 -12.20 1.00
CA HIS A 106 -10.64 -13.18 0.07
C HIS A 106 -12.15 -13.22 0.23
N THR A 107 -12.88 -13.17 -0.88
CA THR A 107 -14.34 -13.10 -0.84
C THR A 107 -14.96 -14.00 -1.89
N ILE A 108 -16.16 -14.47 -1.60
CA ILE A 108 -17.02 -15.20 -2.56
C ILE A 108 -18.42 -14.62 -2.58
N HIS A 109 -18.98 -14.56 -3.76
CA HIS A 109 -20.26 -13.92 -4.06
C HIS A 109 -21.14 -14.82 -4.94
N ALA A 110 -22.44 -14.56 -4.91
CA ALA A 110 -23.41 -15.31 -5.72
C ALA A 110 -23.39 -14.89 -7.19
N THR A 111 -23.07 -13.63 -7.51
CA THR A 111 -23.11 -13.12 -8.87
C THR A 111 -21.78 -12.47 -9.28
N TYR A 112 -21.60 -12.37 -10.60
CA TYR A 112 -20.48 -11.69 -11.23
C TYR A 112 -20.41 -10.22 -10.78
N GLU A 113 -21.54 -9.54 -10.83
CA GLU A 113 -21.67 -8.13 -10.52
C GLU A 113 -21.33 -7.81 -9.05
N GLU A 114 -21.78 -8.65 -8.10
CA GLU A 114 -21.42 -8.49 -6.69
C GLU A 114 -19.92 -8.63 -6.45
N ALA A 115 -19.26 -9.57 -7.14
CA ALA A 115 -17.83 -9.79 -7.01
C ALA A 115 -17.02 -8.66 -7.68
N GLU A 116 -17.45 -8.19 -8.86
CA GLU A 116 -16.81 -7.06 -9.55
C GLU A 116 -16.93 -5.77 -8.71
N GLU A 117 -18.12 -5.47 -8.19
CA GLU A 117 -18.35 -4.34 -7.27
C GLU A 117 -17.43 -4.42 -6.03
N ARG A 118 -17.31 -5.61 -5.44
CA ARG A 118 -16.41 -5.82 -4.30
C ARG A 118 -14.94 -5.58 -4.68
N THR A 119 -14.52 -6.02 -5.84
CA THR A 119 -13.16 -5.82 -6.35
C THR A 119 -12.83 -4.34 -6.46
N LEU A 120 -13.70 -3.57 -7.08
CA LEU A 120 -13.53 -2.12 -7.24
C LEU A 120 -13.62 -1.38 -5.91
N MET A 121 -14.56 -1.76 -5.05
CA MET A 121 -14.70 -1.19 -3.70
C MET A 121 -13.41 -1.34 -2.89
N MET A 122 -12.76 -2.50 -2.93
CA MET A 122 -11.55 -2.71 -2.14
C MET A 122 -10.34 -1.97 -2.71
N ARG A 123 -10.23 -1.82 -4.03
CA ARG A 123 -9.27 -0.90 -4.64
C ARG A 123 -9.47 0.54 -4.13
N ASP A 124 -10.72 0.99 -4.06
CA ASP A 124 -11.04 2.35 -3.60
C ASP A 124 -10.79 2.55 -2.11
N VAL A 125 -11.02 1.53 -1.29
CA VAL A 125 -10.63 1.53 0.15
C VAL A 125 -9.11 1.70 0.29
N TYR A 126 -8.31 1.02 -0.53
CA TYR A 126 -6.87 1.20 -0.53
C TYR A 126 -6.46 2.59 -1.00
N LYS A 127 -7.07 3.06 -2.09
CA LYS A 127 -6.81 4.41 -2.60
C LYS A 127 -7.10 5.46 -1.54
N ASP A 128 -8.27 5.41 -0.91
CA ASP A 128 -8.68 6.33 0.15
C ASP A 128 -7.68 6.32 1.33
N PHE A 129 -7.26 5.14 1.76
CA PHE A 129 -6.28 5.00 2.84
C PHE A 129 -4.92 5.60 2.45
N VAL A 130 -4.41 5.27 1.27
CA VAL A 130 -3.07 5.69 0.85
C VAL A 130 -3.03 7.19 0.55
N GLU A 131 -4.06 7.75 -0.07
CA GLU A 131 -4.11 9.18 -0.38
C GLU A 131 -4.38 10.03 0.87
N ASN A 132 -5.36 9.65 1.71
CA ASN A 132 -5.80 10.49 2.82
C ASN A 132 -5.00 10.29 4.10
N ASP A 133 -4.60 9.03 4.45
CA ASP A 133 -3.85 8.80 5.68
C ASP A 133 -2.34 8.79 5.47
N LEU A 134 -1.86 8.26 4.34
CA LEU A 134 -0.43 8.22 4.02
C LEU A 134 0.04 9.42 3.23
N ALA A 135 -0.87 10.29 2.78
CA ALA A 135 -0.58 11.47 1.96
C ALA A 135 0.21 11.15 0.68
N ILE A 136 -0.06 9.99 0.05
CA ILE A 136 0.62 9.53 -1.17
C ILE A 136 -0.36 9.55 -2.35
N PRO A 137 -0.18 10.41 -3.35
CA PRO A 137 -1.03 10.47 -4.53
C PRO A 137 -0.77 9.27 -5.45
N LEU A 138 -1.85 8.72 -6.00
CA LEU A 138 -1.82 7.47 -6.76
C LEU A 138 -2.24 7.66 -8.23
N VAL A 139 -1.81 6.73 -9.07
CA VAL A 139 -2.42 6.41 -10.35
C VAL A 139 -3.12 5.06 -10.18
N THR A 140 -4.36 4.94 -10.64
CA THR A 140 -5.18 3.74 -10.48
C THR A 140 -5.69 3.24 -11.82
N GLY A 141 -5.87 1.95 -11.94
CA GLY A 141 -6.41 1.35 -13.16
C GLY A 141 -6.32 -0.17 -13.15
N LYS A 142 -6.63 -0.75 -14.30
CA LYS A 142 -6.58 -2.19 -14.56
C LYS A 142 -5.20 -2.59 -15.10
N LYS A 143 -4.67 -3.72 -14.67
CA LYS A 143 -3.44 -4.31 -15.22
C LYS A 143 -3.69 -4.83 -16.64
N THR A 144 -2.63 -4.82 -17.45
CA THR A 144 -2.62 -5.53 -18.75
C THR A 144 -2.67 -7.04 -18.52
N PRO A 145 -3.07 -7.84 -19.53
CA PRO A 145 -3.09 -9.30 -19.41
C PRO A 145 -1.77 -9.91 -18.99
N SER A 146 -0.63 -9.36 -19.41
CA SER A 146 0.72 -9.82 -19.04
C SER A 146 1.12 -9.49 -17.61
N GLU A 147 0.58 -8.43 -17.01
CA GLU A 147 0.93 -7.95 -15.67
C GLU A 147 -0.15 -8.26 -14.59
N LYS A 148 -1.27 -8.88 -14.99
CA LYS A 148 -2.30 -9.28 -14.04
C LYS A 148 -1.86 -10.42 -13.13
N PHE A 149 -2.50 -10.56 -11.99
CA PHE A 149 -2.25 -11.65 -11.05
C PHE A 149 -2.58 -13.02 -11.69
N ALA A 150 -1.73 -14.01 -11.44
CA ALA A 150 -1.89 -15.36 -12.00
C ALA A 150 -3.22 -16.00 -11.55
N GLY A 151 -4.03 -16.45 -12.51
CA GLY A 151 -5.37 -16.99 -12.27
C GLY A 151 -6.50 -15.96 -12.19
N ALA A 152 -6.22 -14.66 -12.13
CA ALA A 152 -7.25 -13.64 -12.14
C ALA A 152 -7.76 -13.34 -13.56
N GLU A 153 -9.05 -13.07 -13.70
CA GLU A 153 -9.60 -12.48 -14.92
C GLU A 153 -9.15 -11.03 -15.05
N ASP A 154 -9.27 -10.27 -13.95
CA ASP A 154 -8.90 -8.87 -13.87
C ASP A 154 -8.11 -8.57 -12.60
N THR A 155 -7.15 -7.65 -12.72
CA THR A 155 -6.40 -7.10 -11.60
C THR A 155 -6.44 -5.58 -11.64
N TYR A 156 -6.94 -4.97 -10.59
CA TYR A 156 -6.89 -3.53 -10.37
C TYR A 156 -5.75 -3.18 -9.42
N THR A 157 -5.10 -2.06 -9.67
CA THR A 157 -3.90 -1.63 -8.94
C THR A 157 -3.98 -0.18 -8.50
N ILE A 158 -3.27 0.13 -7.44
CA ILE A 158 -2.89 1.47 -7.06
C ILE A 158 -1.37 1.61 -7.19
N GLU A 159 -0.92 2.59 -7.97
CA GLU A 159 0.50 2.80 -8.28
C GLU A 159 0.96 4.16 -7.75
N ALA A 160 2.02 4.15 -6.92
CA ALA A 160 2.65 5.37 -6.43
C ALA A 160 3.94 5.66 -7.20
N LEU A 161 4.33 6.95 -7.24
CA LEU A 161 5.60 7.38 -7.79
C LEU A 161 6.58 7.69 -6.66
N MET A 162 7.71 6.99 -6.64
CA MET A 162 8.78 7.20 -5.66
C MET A 162 9.67 8.37 -6.06
N HIS A 163 10.42 8.95 -5.12
CA HIS A 163 11.26 10.13 -5.39
C HIS A 163 12.39 9.89 -6.40
N ASP A 164 12.78 8.62 -6.60
CA ASP A 164 13.75 8.23 -7.65
C ASP A 164 13.07 8.03 -9.02
N GLY A 165 11.78 8.34 -9.13
CA GLY A 165 10.99 8.28 -10.36
C GLY A 165 10.55 6.88 -10.76
N LYS A 166 10.70 5.87 -9.91
CA LYS A 166 10.17 4.54 -10.18
C LYS A 166 8.76 4.38 -9.64
N ALA A 167 7.98 3.59 -10.36
CA ALA A 167 6.66 3.18 -9.96
C ALA A 167 6.71 2.11 -8.85
N LEU A 168 5.81 2.20 -7.90
CA LEU A 168 5.60 1.20 -6.87
C LEU A 168 4.15 0.75 -6.86
N GLN A 169 3.91 -0.53 -7.20
CA GLN A 169 2.62 -1.16 -6.96
C GLN A 169 2.37 -1.22 -5.45
N SER A 170 1.41 -0.43 -4.99
CA SER A 170 1.16 -0.19 -3.57
C SER A 170 0.06 -1.05 -2.97
N GLY A 171 -0.81 -1.59 -3.82
CA GLY A 171 -1.88 -2.52 -3.46
C GLY A 171 -2.62 -2.99 -4.69
N THR A 172 -3.26 -4.16 -4.60
CA THR A 172 -4.03 -4.75 -5.70
C THR A 172 -5.34 -5.34 -5.23
N SER A 173 -6.31 -5.36 -6.14
CA SER A 173 -7.59 -6.04 -5.98
C SER A 173 -7.86 -6.87 -7.22
N HIS A 174 -8.15 -8.16 -7.04
CA HIS A 174 -8.24 -9.15 -8.10
C HIS A 174 -9.68 -9.67 -8.20
N PHE A 175 -10.14 -9.82 -9.43
CA PHE A 175 -11.38 -10.51 -9.77
C PHE A 175 -11.00 -11.82 -10.46
N PHE A 176 -11.46 -12.95 -9.93
CA PHE A 176 -11.14 -14.29 -10.45
C PHE A 176 -12.24 -14.90 -11.30
N GLY A 177 -13.41 -14.27 -11.40
CA GLY A 177 -14.57 -14.94 -11.96
C GLY A 177 -14.94 -16.15 -11.15
N ASN A 178 -15.15 -17.29 -11.80
CA ASN A 178 -15.45 -18.56 -11.15
C ASN A 178 -14.38 -19.66 -11.35
N ALA A 179 -13.23 -19.33 -11.93
CA ALA A 179 -12.20 -20.31 -12.27
C ALA A 179 -11.68 -21.08 -11.02
N PHE A 180 -11.40 -20.37 -9.93
CA PHE A 180 -11.00 -21.01 -8.67
C PHE A 180 -12.13 -21.83 -8.06
N ALA A 181 -13.35 -21.30 -8.06
CA ALA A 181 -14.52 -22.01 -7.55
C ALA A 181 -14.72 -23.35 -8.26
N ASP A 182 -14.59 -23.38 -9.58
CA ASP A 182 -14.70 -24.59 -10.38
C ASP A 182 -13.56 -25.58 -10.09
N ALA A 183 -12.32 -25.08 -10.00
CA ALA A 183 -11.14 -25.92 -9.69
C ALA A 183 -11.21 -26.57 -8.30
N TYR A 184 -11.78 -25.89 -7.31
CA TYR A 184 -11.92 -26.38 -5.92
C TYR A 184 -13.30 -26.98 -5.64
N GLY A 185 -14.24 -26.96 -6.58
CA GLY A 185 -15.59 -27.50 -6.42
C GLY A 185 -16.46 -26.71 -5.45
N ILE A 186 -16.30 -25.37 -5.43
CA ILE A 186 -17.12 -24.49 -4.57
C ILE A 186 -18.42 -24.17 -5.27
N SER A 187 -19.53 -24.67 -4.72
CA SER A 187 -20.86 -24.44 -5.27
C SER A 187 -21.88 -24.23 -4.18
N TYR A 188 -22.96 -23.54 -4.53
CA TYR A 188 -24.10 -23.32 -3.61
C TYR A 188 -25.43 -23.65 -4.30
N SER A 189 -26.42 -24.04 -3.51
CA SER A 189 -27.80 -24.19 -3.99
C SER A 189 -28.55 -22.88 -3.87
N ASP A 190 -29.20 -22.45 -4.93
CA ASP A 190 -30.11 -21.31 -4.93
C ASP A 190 -31.48 -21.66 -4.26
N LYS A 191 -32.46 -20.74 -4.33
CA LYS A 191 -33.78 -20.89 -3.74
C LYS A 191 -34.60 -22.00 -4.42
N GLU A 192 -34.29 -22.32 -5.64
CA GLU A 192 -34.91 -23.36 -6.47
C GLU A 192 -34.16 -24.71 -6.40
N ASN A 193 -33.16 -24.84 -5.49
CA ASN A 193 -32.27 -26.00 -5.33
C ASN A 193 -31.40 -26.29 -6.56
N LYS A 194 -31.12 -25.28 -7.38
CA LYS A 194 -30.19 -25.40 -8.51
C LYS A 194 -28.76 -25.02 -8.03
N LEU A 195 -27.78 -25.82 -8.46
CA LEU A 195 -26.38 -25.58 -8.15
C LEU A 195 -25.76 -24.51 -9.05
N HIS A 196 -24.98 -23.62 -8.43
CA HIS A 196 -24.21 -22.56 -9.07
C HIS A 196 -22.80 -22.48 -8.49
N SER A 197 -21.83 -22.15 -9.34
CA SER A 197 -20.49 -21.76 -8.88
C SER A 197 -20.53 -20.36 -8.24
N VAL A 198 -19.61 -20.08 -7.32
CA VAL A 198 -19.41 -18.74 -6.76
C VAL A 198 -18.45 -17.92 -7.60
N TYR A 199 -18.49 -16.60 -7.44
CA TYR A 199 -17.52 -15.67 -8.02
C TYR A 199 -16.58 -15.16 -6.93
N GLU A 200 -15.27 -15.16 -7.23
CA GLU A 200 -14.24 -14.91 -6.24
C GLU A 200 -13.49 -13.62 -6.46
N THR A 201 -13.06 -13.00 -5.35
CA THR A 201 -12.14 -11.86 -5.36
C THR A 201 -11.06 -12.05 -4.31
N SER A 202 -9.89 -11.45 -4.55
CA SER A 202 -8.90 -11.23 -3.50
C SER A 202 -8.29 -9.84 -3.58
N TRP A 203 -7.76 -9.36 -2.45
CA TRP A 203 -7.17 -8.02 -2.38
C TRP A 203 -6.13 -7.98 -1.27
N GLY A 204 -5.00 -7.30 -1.53
CA GLY A 204 -3.86 -7.30 -0.64
C GLY A 204 -3.10 -5.98 -0.60
N LEU A 205 -2.64 -5.63 0.62
CA LEU A 205 -1.75 -4.52 0.88
C LEU A 205 -0.75 -4.95 1.96
N SER A 206 0.54 -4.73 1.69
CA SER A 206 1.63 -5.20 2.54
C SER A 206 2.41 -4.06 3.20
N THR A 207 3.35 -4.43 4.07
CA THR A 207 4.34 -3.51 4.65
C THR A 207 5.25 -2.84 3.63
N ARG A 208 5.16 -3.18 2.32
CA ARG A 208 5.73 -2.39 1.22
C ARG A 208 5.32 -0.92 1.28
N ILE A 209 4.11 -0.64 1.79
CA ILE A 209 3.62 0.74 1.91
C ILE A 209 4.44 1.58 2.90
N ILE A 210 5.13 0.95 3.88
CA ILE A 210 6.09 1.64 4.75
C ILE A 210 7.26 2.15 3.91
N GLY A 211 7.75 1.32 2.98
CA GLY A 211 8.76 1.75 2.00
C GLY A 211 8.28 2.92 1.14
N ALA A 212 7.00 2.92 0.74
CA ALA A 212 6.42 4.05 0.00
C ALA A 212 6.43 5.35 0.83
N ILE A 213 6.05 5.30 2.11
CA ILE A 213 6.09 6.48 3.00
C ILE A 213 7.52 7.04 3.09
N ILE A 214 8.51 6.15 3.29
CA ILE A 214 9.92 6.54 3.37
C ILE A 214 10.38 7.21 2.06
N MET A 215 10.06 6.60 0.93
CA MET A 215 10.52 7.04 -0.38
C MET A 215 9.79 8.28 -0.90
N VAL A 216 8.56 8.53 -0.48
CA VAL A 216 7.78 9.70 -0.94
C VAL A 216 8.03 10.92 -0.06
N HIS A 217 8.11 10.75 1.26
CA HIS A 217 8.14 11.87 2.21
C HIS A 217 9.49 12.10 2.87
N GLY A 218 10.32 11.07 3.03
CA GLY A 218 11.61 11.15 3.70
C GLY A 218 12.57 12.17 3.05
N ASP A 219 13.46 12.72 3.86
CA ASP A 219 14.53 13.62 3.43
C ASP A 219 15.89 13.20 4.02
N ASP A 220 16.95 13.97 3.76
CA ASP A 220 18.31 13.68 4.23
C ASP A 220 18.45 13.67 5.76
N SER A 221 17.47 14.22 6.50
CA SER A 221 17.45 14.21 7.97
C SER A 221 16.74 12.99 8.56
N GLY A 222 16.03 12.22 7.73
CA GLY A 222 15.34 11.00 8.15
C GLY A 222 13.90 10.90 7.67
N LEU A 223 13.05 10.27 8.49
CA LEU A 223 11.64 10.10 8.19
C LEU A 223 10.88 11.43 8.25
N VAL A 224 9.82 11.52 7.46
CA VAL A 224 8.77 12.55 7.55
C VAL A 224 7.44 11.82 7.54
N LEU A 225 6.82 11.68 8.71
CA LEU A 225 5.61 10.88 8.84
C LEU A 225 4.35 11.74 8.72
N PRO A 226 3.40 11.35 7.87
CA PRO A 226 2.08 11.96 7.87
C PRO A 226 1.44 11.90 9.26
N PRO A 227 0.89 13.00 9.79
CA PRO A 227 0.31 13.04 11.12
C PRO A 227 -0.77 12.01 11.41
N HIS A 228 -1.57 11.62 10.40
CA HIS A 228 -2.63 10.63 10.57
C HIS A 228 -2.09 9.27 11.02
N ILE A 229 -0.93 8.86 10.54
CA ILE A 229 -0.35 7.53 10.82
C ILE A 229 0.86 7.57 11.76
N ALA A 230 1.40 8.73 12.08
CA ALA A 230 2.56 8.84 12.95
C ALA A 230 2.29 8.22 14.33
N PRO A 231 3.11 7.25 14.81
CA PRO A 231 2.93 6.68 16.14
C PRO A 231 2.98 7.74 17.26
N VAL A 232 3.79 8.76 17.05
CA VAL A 232 3.90 9.96 17.87
C VAL A 232 3.66 11.17 16.98
N GLN A 233 2.63 11.96 17.27
CA GLN A 233 2.29 13.17 16.51
C GLN A 233 3.09 14.39 16.95
N THR A 234 3.40 14.44 18.25
CA THR A 234 4.14 15.54 18.83
C THR A 234 5.04 15.08 19.97
N ARG A 235 6.24 15.65 20.05
CA ARG A 235 7.18 15.40 21.15
C ARG A 235 7.40 16.69 21.93
N VAL A 236 7.10 16.68 23.23
CA VAL A 236 7.40 17.78 24.14
C VAL A 236 8.88 17.71 24.49
N VAL A 237 9.61 18.82 24.31
CA VAL A 237 11.04 18.93 24.64
C VAL A 237 11.25 20.07 25.62
N PRO A 238 11.45 19.75 26.91
CA PRO A 238 11.78 20.76 27.92
C PRO A 238 13.18 21.32 27.69
N ILE A 239 13.26 22.64 27.54
CA ILE A 239 14.51 23.37 27.32
C ILE A 239 15.03 23.85 28.69
N ALA A 240 16.28 23.52 29.00
CA ALA A 240 16.86 23.78 30.31
C ALA A 240 16.02 23.15 31.47
N GLN A 241 15.68 21.88 31.32
CA GLN A 241 14.82 21.11 32.21
C GLN A 241 15.29 21.06 33.68
N HIS A 242 16.59 21.36 33.94
CA HIS A 242 17.18 21.46 35.28
C HIS A 242 16.72 22.71 36.05
N LYS A 243 16.10 23.68 35.36
CA LYS A 243 15.55 24.88 36.03
C LYS A 243 14.20 24.55 36.65
N GLU A 244 13.95 25.15 37.81
CA GLU A 244 12.73 24.94 38.60
C GLU A 244 11.46 25.18 37.76
N GLY A 245 10.51 24.27 37.88
CA GLY A 245 9.19 24.35 37.25
C GLY A 245 9.14 23.97 35.76
N VAL A 246 10.28 23.85 35.06
CA VAL A 246 10.26 23.54 33.58
C VAL A 246 9.76 22.14 33.30
N LEU A 247 10.30 21.16 34.00
CA LEU A 247 9.91 19.75 33.80
C LEU A 247 8.46 19.51 34.26
N ASP A 248 8.04 20.12 35.36
CA ASP A 248 6.67 20.02 35.87
C ASP A 248 5.68 20.57 34.85
N LYS A 249 5.97 21.76 34.27
CA LYS A 249 5.12 22.36 33.23
C LYS A 249 5.09 21.57 31.94
N ALA A 250 6.21 20.99 31.55
CA ALA A 250 6.27 20.09 30.38
C ALA A 250 5.42 18.81 30.59
N ASN A 251 5.43 18.24 31.81
CA ASN A 251 4.58 17.09 32.12
C ASN A 251 3.10 17.45 32.23
N GLU A 252 2.74 18.61 32.76
CA GLU A 252 1.35 19.11 32.71
C GLU A 252 0.85 19.22 31.26
N LEU A 253 1.68 19.81 30.38
CA LEU A 253 1.38 19.94 28.97
C LEU A 253 1.21 18.58 28.30
N LEU A 254 2.12 17.64 28.55
CA LEU A 254 2.01 16.27 28.02
C LEU A 254 0.70 15.59 28.45
N ALA A 255 0.34 15.74 29.75
CA ALA A 255 -0.89 15.18 30.28
C ALA A 255 -2.14 15.78 29.59
N ALA A 256 -2.16 17.09 29.39
CA ALA A 256 -3.24 17.77 28.67
C ALA A 256 -3.37 17.28 27.21
N LEU A 257 -2.26 17.21 26.48
CA LEU A 257 -2.25 16.71 25.09
C LEU A 257 -2.75 15.26 24.99
N LYS A 258 -2.33 14.39 25.90
CA LYS A 258 -2.83 13.01 25.95
C LYS A 258 -4.32 12.93 26.28
N ALA A 259 -4.79 13.76 27.21
CA ALA A 259 -6.21 13.85 27.56
C ALA A 259 -7.06 14.35 26.38
N ALA A 260 -6.51 15.24 25.53
CA ALA A 260 -7.12 15.71 24.30
C ALA A 260 -7.06 14.69 23.15
N GLY A 261 -6.45 13.50 23.36
CA GLY A 261 -6.41 12.42 22.38
C GLY A 261 -5.19 12.41 21.45
N TYR A 262 -4.20 13.30 21.66
CA TYR A 262 -2.97 13.29 20.87
C TYR A 262 -2.04 12.14 21.25
N ARG A 263 -1.39 11.55 20.24
CA ARG A 263 -0.27 10.63 20.43
C ARG A 263 0.98 11.45 20.75
N ALA A 264 1.15 11.83 22.02
CA ALA A 264 2.19 12.71 22.49
C ALA A 264 3.16 11.96 23.42
N GLU A 265 4.43 12.34 23.36
CA GLU A 265 5.47 11.90 24.30
C GLU A 265 6.35 13.06 24.75
N ILE A 266 7.19 12.86 25.75
CA ILE A 266 8.18 13.81 26.24
C ILE A 266 9.59 13.25 26.07
N ASP A 267 10.54 14.09 25.69
CA ASP A 267 11.97 13.78 25.79
C ASP A 267 12.58 14.57 26.96
N ASP A 268 12.53 13.97 28.14
CA ASP A 268 13.12 14.45 29.36
C ASP A 268 14.53 13.89 29.62
N SER A 269 15.14 13.26 28.61
CA SER A 269 16.51 12.76 28.72
C SER A 269 17.52 13.89 29.03
N GLU A 270 18.71 13.53 29.53
CA GLU A 270 19.80 14.47 29.79
C GLU A 270 20.58 14.90 28.53
N LYS A 271 20.15 14.46 27.36
CA LYS A 271 20.77 14.84 26.08
C LYS A 271 20.63 16.35 25.81
N SER A 272 21.56 16.91 25.05
CA SER A 272 21.48 18.31 24.65
C SER A 272 20.25 18.59 23.79
N PRO A 273 19.69 19.81 23.79
CA PRO A 273 18.57 20.17 22.92
C PRO A 273 18.82 19.86 21.45
N GLY A 274 20.02 20.14 20.92
CA GLY A 274 20.37 19.82 19.53
C GLY A 274 20.28 18.32 19.22
N TRP A 275 20.69 17.46 20.14
CA TRP A 275 20.53 16.00 19.98
C TRP A 275 19.06 15.61 19.93
N LYS A 276 18.24 16.09 20.88
CA LYS A 276 16.80 15.80 20.94
C LYS A 276 16.09 16.23 19.65
N PHE A 277 16.48 17.39 19.10
CA PHE A 277 15.92 17.89 17.84
C PHE A 277 16.29 16.99 16.66
N SER A 278 17.56 16.62 16.53
CA SER A 278 18.02 15.73 15.46
C SER A 278 17.39 14.33 15.56
N GLU A 279 17.23 13.78 16.77
CA GLU A 279 16.57 12.49 16.97
C GLU A 279 15.09 12.54 16.59
N GLN A 280 14.38 13.60 16.98
CA GLN A 280 12.98 13.81 16.59
C GLN A 280 12.84 13.94 15.05
N GLU A 281 13.75 14.67 14.40
CA GLU A 281 13.78 14.82 12.95
C GLU A 281 14.06 13.48 12.24
N MET A 282 15.03 12.71 12.75
CA MET A 282 15.37 11.39 12.22
C MET A 282 14.17 10.41 12.31
N LEU A 283 13.45 10.43 13.42
CA LEU A 283 12.28 9.59 13.67
C LEU A 283 11.03 10.06 12.90
N GLY A 284 11.08 11.25 12.29
CA GLY A 284 10.00 11.79 11.47
C GLY A 284 8.76 12.20 12.24
N ILE A 285 8.90 12.51 13.53
CA ILE A 285 7.77 12.97 14.35
C ILE A 285 7.27 14.31 13.82
N PRO A 286 5.98 14.44 13.45
CA PRO A 286 5.44 15.60 12.72
C PRO A 286 5.69 16.94 13.37
N THR A 287 5.62 17.01 14.71
CA THR A 287 5.86 18.23 15.45
C THR A 287 6.68 17.99 16.71
N ARG A 288 7.44 18.99 17.14
CA ARG A 288 7.95 19.07 18.51
C ARG A 288 7.47 20.35 19.16
N ILE A 289 7.26 20.30 20.47
CA ILE A 289 6.87 21.43 21.29
C ILE A 289 8.03 21.76 22.21
N GLU A 290 8.71 22.86 21.96
CA GLU A 290 9.79 23.38 22.79
C GLU A 290 9.17 24.23 23.91
N ILE A 291 9.53 23.98 25.18
CA ILE A 291 9.07 24.74 26.34
C ILE A 291 10.24 24.97 27.28
N GLY A 292 10.56 26.23 27.53
CA GLY A 292 11.63 26.66 28.42
C GLY A 292 11.18 27.74 29.41
N PRO A 293 12.08 28.23 30.29
CA PRO A 293 11.72 29.21 31.32
C PRO A 293 11.04 30.46 30.76
N LYS A 294 11.56 31.01 29.63
CA LYS A 294 10.98 32.21 29.02
C LYS A 294 9.61 31.96 28.41
N ASP A 295 9.40 30.75 27.87
CA ASP A 295 8.12 30.38 27.31
C ASP A 295 7.07 30.28 28.40
N ILE A 296 7.42 29.70 29.53
CA ILE A 296 6.56 29.61 30.73
C ILE A 296 6.19 30.99 31.24
N GLU A 297 7.19 31.88 31.42
CA GLU A 297 6.96 33.27 31.81
C GLU A 297 5.98 34.02 30.91
N ASN A 298 6.06 33.76 29.63
CA ASN A 298 5.20 34.39 28.62
C ASN A 298 3.87 33.63 28.34
N GLY A 299 3.61 32.52 29.03
CA GLY A 299 2.42 31.72 28.83
C GLY A 299 2.32 31.09 27.44
N GLN A 300 3.44 30.71 26.84
CA GLN A 300 3.52 30.22 25.45
C GLN A 300 4.40 28.98 25.32
N VAL A 301 4.42 28.40 24.14
CA VAL A 301 5.34 27.35 23.67
C VAL A 301 5.78 27.65 22.23
N VAL A 302 6.80 26.94 21.77
CA VAL A 302 7.21 26.98 20.36
C VAL A 302 6.94 25.60 19.75
N ILE A 303 6.03 25.53 18.78
CA ILE A 303 5.80 24.35 17.97
C ILE A 303 6.69 24.41 16.75
N VAL A 304 7.44 23.34 16.46
CA VAL A 304 8.31 23.23 15.30
C VAL A 304 7.80 22.10 14.40
N ARG A 305 7.55 22.41 13.16
CA ARG A 305 7.11 21.46 12.11
C ARG A 305 8.30 20.63 11.63
N ARG A 306 8.08 19.33 11.36
CA ARG A 306 9.09 18.46 10.77
C ARG A 306 9.27 18.70 9.28
N ASP A 307 8.20 18.97 8.56
CA ASP A 307 8.19 19.07 7.10
C ASP A 307 8.86 20.35 6.56
N THR A 308 8.64 21.49 7.22
CA THR A 308 9.17 22.81 6.80
C THR A 308 10.23 23.38 7.75
N ARG A 309 10.33 22.83 8.98
CA ARG A 309 11.15 23.34 10.10
C ARG A 309 10.72 24.73 10.60
N GLU A 310 9.54 25.16 10.20
CA GLU A 310 8.94 26.40 10.69
C GLU A 310 8.73 26.35 12.19
N LYS A 311 9.00 27.47 12.85
CA LYS A 311 8.77 27.69 14.29
C LYS A 311 7.57 28.57 14.49
N ILE A 312 6.58 28.07 15.20
CA ILE A 312 5.31 28.75 15.46
C ILE A 312 5.18 28.95 16.97
N VAL A 313 5.08 30.22 17.39
CA VAL A 313 4.80 30.57 18.79
C VAL A 313 3.31 30.43 19.03
N VAL A 314 2.93 29.71 20.09
CA VAL A 314 1.53 29.40 20.42
C VAL A 314 1.29 29.65 21.89
N ALA A 315 0.20 30.32 22.25
CA ALA A 315 -0.21 30.48 23.64
C ALA A 315 -0.61 29.13 24.26
N LEU A 316 -0.29 28.92 25.53
CA LEU A 316 -0.55 27.65 26.22
C LEU A 316 -2.03 27.28 26.28
N ASP A 317 -2.93 28.26 26.34
CA ASP A 317 -4.38 28.06 26.35
C ASP A 317 -4.98 27.76 24.97
N GLU A 318 -4.23 28.02 23.87
CA GLU A 318 -4.65 27.75 22.51
C GLU A 318 -4.01 26.49 21.91
N ILE A 319 -3.15 25.78 22.69
CA ILE A 319 -2.28 24.76 22.13
C ILE A 319 -3.03 23.59 21.48
N GLU A 320 -4.15 23.16 22.06
CA GLU A 320 -4.93 22.03 21.50
C GLU A 320 -5.48 22.38 20.12
N THR A 321 -6.09 23.55 19.99
CA THR A 321 -6.66 24.01 18.69
C THR A 321 -5.55 24.21 17.65
N ARG A 322 -4.48 24.93 18.05
CA ARG A 322 -3.38 25.24 17.14
C ARG A 322 -2.59 24.00 16.70
N LEU A 323 -2.39 23.05 17.61
CA LEU A 323 -1.72 21.78 17.25
C LEU A 323 -2.56 20.98 16.25
N SER A 324 -3.88 20.92 16.45
CA SER A 324 -4.78 20.26 15.49
C SER A 324 -4.68 20.89 14.09
N GLU A 325 -4.76 22.21 14.00
CA GLU A 325 -4.63 22.93 12.73
C GLU A 325 -3.27 22.69 12.06
N ILE A 326 -2.18 22.72 12.83
CA ILE A 326 -0.82 22.47 12.33
C ILE A 326 -0.68 21.03 11.81
N LEU A 327 -1.18 20.04 12.51
CA LEU A 327 -1.11 18.64 12.08
C LEU A 327 -1.91 18.41 10.79
N GLU A 328 -3.11 18.99 10.67
CA GLU A 328 -3.90 18.88 9.44
C GLU A 328 -3.23 19.62 8.26
N ASP A 329 -2.61 20.78 8.52
CA ASP A 329 -1.85 21.48 7.50
C ASP A 329 -0.61 20.70 7.03
N ILE A 330 0.11 20.04 7.95
CA ILE A 330 1.22 19.12 7.61
C ILE A 330 0.70 17.97 6.73
N GLN A 331 -0.41 17.32 7.13
CA GLN A 331 -1.01 16.21 6.37
C GLN A 331 -1.30 16.64 4.92
N LYS A 332 -1.94 17.78 4.75
CA LYS A 332 -2.27 18.35 3.44
C LYS A 332 -1.03 18.77 2.66
N ALA A 333 -0.08 19.44 3.30
CA ALA A 333 1.15 19.90 2.66
C ALA A 333 1.99 18.75 2.11
N LEU A 334 2.07 17.63 2.85
CA LEU A 334 2.76 16.41 2.38
C LEU A 334 2.08 15.82 1.13
N PHE A 335 0.76 15.75 1.13
CA PHE A 335 0.01 15.27 -0.04
C PHE A 335 0.22 16.17 -1.26
N GLU A 336 0.07 17.48 -1.11
CA GLU A 336 0.21 18.44 -2.21
C GLU A 336 1.65 18.46 -2.77
N LYS A 337 2.66 18.36 -1.91
CA LYS A 337 4.07 18.23 -2.33
C LYS A 337 4.29 16.97 -3.16
N ALA A 338 3.81 15.83 -2.68
CA ALA A 338 3.94 14.55 -3.39
C ALA A 338 3.14 14.56 -4.71
N LYS A 339 1.95 15.17 -4.70
CA LYS A 339 1.11 15.32 -5.89
C LYS A 339 1.78 16.21 -6.95
N ALA A 340 2.33 17.34 -6.55
CA ALA A 340 3.06 18.23 -7.46
C ALA A 340 4.27 17.50 -8.08
N PHE A 341 5.02 16.73 -7.27
CA PHE A 341 6.10 15.89 -7.78
C PHE A 341 5.61 14.86 -8.81
N ARG A 342 4.58 14.08 -8.50
CA ARG A 342 4.01 13.11 -9.43
C ARG A 342 3.55 13.77 -10.72
N ASP A 343 2.77 14.84 -10.63
CA ASP A 343 2.14 15.49 -11.79
C ASP A 343 3.17 16.11 -12.74
N THR A 344 4.28 16.64 -12.19
CA THR A 344 5.40 17.15 -13.00
C THR A 344 6.26 16.05 -13.63
N HIS A 345 6.12 14.79 -13.18
CA HIS A 345 6.84 13.64 -13.69
C HIS A 345 5.92 12.64 -14.40
N ILE A 346 4.82 13.13 -14.97
CA ILE A 346 3.99 12.40 -15.92
C ILE A 346 4.26 12.96 -17.31
N HIS A 347 4.90 12.15 -18.14
CA HIS A 347 5.26 12.51 -19.51
C HIS A 347 4.31 11.87 -20.51
N THR A 348 4.35 12.30 -21.75
CA THR A 348 3.53 11.73 -22.85
C THR A 348 4.44 11.36 -24.00
N ALA A 349 4.27 10.14 -24.55
CA ALA A 349 4.94 9.67 -25.74
C ALA A 349 3.91 9.26 -26.80
N THR A 350 4.13 9.68 -28.06
CA THR A 350 3.28 9.34 -29.20
C THR A 350 3.90 8.32 -30.14
N ASN A 351 5.20 8.10 -29.99
CA ASN A 351 5.99 7.14 -30.77
C ASN A 351 7.11 6.55 -29.92
N MET A 352 7.78 5.53 -30.46
CA MET A 352 8.82 4.77 -29.73
C MET A 352 10.10 5.58 -29.47
N ASP A 353 10.45 6.53 -30.33
CA ASP A 353 11.66 7.35 -30.15
C ASP A 353 11.46 8.33 -28.97
N GLU A 354 10.29 8.98 -28.88
CA GLU A 354 9.93 9.80 -27.72
C GLU A 354 9.91 8.96 -26.41
N MET A 355 9.36 7.74 -26.49
CA MET A 355 9.29 6.86 -25.31
C MET A 355 10.67 6.45 -24.82
N LYS A 356 11.60 6.15 -25.71
CA LYS A 356 13.00 5.85 -25.40
C LYS A 356 13.72 7.06 -24.78
N ASP A 357 13.56 8.23 -25.38
CA ASP A 357 14.18 9.47 -24.88
C ASP A 357 13.69 9.79 -23.47
N ILE A 358 12.39 9.70 -23.23
CA ILE A 358 11.82 9.90 -21.88
C ILE A 358 12.37 8.84 -20.91
N ALA A 359 12.37 7.55 -21.29
CA ALA A 359 12.83 6.47 -20.43
C ALA A 359 14.33 6.56 -20.07
N GLU A 360 15.13 7.19 -20.91
CA GLU A 360 16.57 7.39 -20.71
C GLU A 360 16.87 8.67 -19.92
N ASN A 361 16.18 9.78 -20.25
CA ASN A 361 16.56 11.12 -19.79
C ASN A 361 15.62 11.71 -18.74
N GLN A 362 14.47 11.10 -18.47
CA GLN A 362 13.47 11.57 -17.53
C GLN A 362 13.14 10.49 -16.49
N ILE A 363 12.53 10.91 -15.38
CA ILE A 363 11.99 10.02 -14.35
C ILE A 363 10.47 10.13 -14.32
N GLY A 364 9.79 9.09 -13.85
CA GLY A 364 8.35 9.13 -13.63
C GLY A 364 7.54 8.22 -14.54
N PHE A 365 6.28 8.57 -14.69
CA PHE A 365 5.35 7.85 -15.55
C PHE A 365 5.36 8.37 -16.99
N ILE A 366 5.09 7.48 -17.92
CA ILE A 366 4.89 7.80 -19.34
C ILE A 366 3.47 7.41 -19.71
N ARG A 367 2.69 8.32 -20.27
CA ARG A 367 1.39 8.04 -20.87
C ARG A 367 1.60 7.78 -22.36
N ALA A 368 1.16 6.64 -22.84
CA ALA A 368 1.26 6.29 -24.25
C ALA A 368 0.11 5.35 -24.66
N MET A 369 -0.27 5.43 -25.93
CA MET A 369 -1.32 4.60 -26.52
C MET A 369 -0.79 3.20 -26.88
N TRP A 370 -1.58 2.17 -26.59
CA TRP A 370 -1.25 0.78 -26.81
C TRP A 370 -2.36 0.04 -27.57
N CYS A 371 -1.98 -0.90 -28.44
CA CYS A 371 -2.91 -1.66 -29.28
C CYS A 371 -3.56 -2.88 -28.60
N GLY A 372 -3.09 -3.25 -27.40
CA GLY A 372 -3.56 -4.45 -26.69
C GLY A 372 -2.79 -5.73 -27.06
N ASP A 373 -1.65 -5.63 -27.72
CA ASP A 373 -0.82 -6.77 -28.12
C ASP A 373 0.36 -6.92 -27.16
N ASP A 374 0.50 -8.09 -26.52
CA ASP A 374 1.55 -8.40 -25.55
C ASP A 374 2.94 -8.30 -26.19
N ALA A 375 3.10 -8.59 -27.49
CA ALA A 375 4.36 -8.44 -28.20
C ALA A 375 4.84 -6.97 -28.24
N CYS A 376 3.91 -6.00 -28.26
CA CYS A 376 4.25 -4.59 -28.16
C CYS A 376 4.69 -4.21 -26.74
N GLU A 377 4.10 -4.80 -25.73
CA GLU A 377 4.48 -4.59 -24.32
C GLU A 377 5.88 -5.11 -24.04
N GLU A 378 6.21 -6.31 -24.52
CA GLU A 378 7.55 -6.89 -24.43
C GLU A 378 8.59 -6.05 -25.20
N ALA A 379 8.27 -5.63 -26.42
CA ALA A 379 9.14 -4.77 -27.22
C ALA A 379 9.39 -3.40 -26.57
N ILE A 380 8.40 -2.80 -25.89
CA ILE A 380 8.58 -1.56 -25.13
C ILE A 380 9.58 -1.80 -23.99
N LYS A 381 9.39 -2.85 -23.21
CA LYS A 381 10.30 -3.21 -22.10
C LYS A 381 11.74 -3.37 -22.58
N ASP A 382 11.95 -4.11 -23.64
CA ASP A 382 13.30 -4.39 -24.17
C ASP A 382 13.99 -3.13 -24.73
N GLN A 383 13.24 -2.32 -25.48
CA GLN A 383 13.78 -1.14 -26.14
C GLN A 383 13.97 0.07 -25.22
N THR A 384 13.33 0.11 -24.07
CA THR A 384 13.40 1.23 -23.11
C THR A 384 14.25 0.91 -21.88
N GLY A 385 14.87 -0.26 -21.83
CA GLY A 385 15.67 -0.69 -20.69
C GLY A 385 14.84 -0.92 -19.41
N GLY A 386 13.64 -1.52 -19.56
CA GLY A 386 12.83 -2.02 -18.46
C GLY A 386 11.58 -1.21 -18.09
N VAL A 387 11.09 -0.35 -18.97
CA VAL A 387 9.76 0.27 -18.80
C VAL A 387 8.68 -0.78 -19.05
N THR A 388 7.79 -0.97 -18.09
CA THR A 388 6.65 -1.89 -18.17
C THR A 388 5.33 -1.14 -18.03
N SER A 389 4.23 -1.77 -18.40
CA SER A 389 2.90 -1.23 -18.17
C SER A 389 2.63 -1.16 -16.65
N ARG A 390 2.02 -0.06 -16.22
CA ARG A 390 1.62 0.07 -14.82
C ARG A 390 0.14 -0.15 -14.64
N CYS A 391 -0.66 0.58 -15.41
CA CYS A 391 -2.10 0.34 -15.49
C CYS A 391 -2.75 1.01 -16.70
N ILE A 392 -3.91 0.49 -17.07
CA ILE A 392 -4.88 1.11 -17.97
C ILE A 392 -5.84 1.88 -17.06
N PRO A 393 -5.79 3.22 -17.02
CA PRO A 393 -6.68 4.00 -16.16
C PRO A 393 -8.13 3.92 -16.65
N GLU A 394 -9.08 4.16 -15.76
CA GLU A 394 -10.51 4.18 -16.10
C GLU A 394 -10.84 5.35 -17.04
N GLU A 395 -10.26 6.52 -16.74
CA GLU A 395 -10.37 7.68 -17.62
C GLU A 395 -9.39 7.55 -18.77
N GLN A 396 -9.93 7.36 -19.98
CA GLN A 396 -9.15 7.16 -21.20
C GLN A 396 -9.01 8.49 -21.96
N GLU A 397 -7.79 9.01 -22.01
CA GLU A 397 -7.44 10.15 -22.85
C GLU A 397 -6.85 9.66 -24.18
N LYS A 398 -7.39 10.14 -25.28
CA LYS A 398 -6.88 9.78 -26.61
C LYS A 398 -5.68 10.67 -26.98
N ILE A 399 -4.49 10.21 -26.66
CA ILE A 399 -3.22 10.91 -26.93
C ILE A 399 -2.82 10.78 -28.41
N SER A 400 -3.06 9.58 -29.01
CA SER A 400 -2.75 9.26 -30.40
C SER A 400 -3.77 8.26 -30.95
N ASN A 401 -3.86 8.16 -32.29
CA ASN A 401 -4.68 7.13 -32.94
C ASN A 401 -3.98 5.77 -33.03
N VAL A 402 -2.67 5.75 -32.81
CA VAL A 402 -1.84 4.57 -33.06
C VAL A 402 -1.04 4.16 -31.82
N CYS A 403 -0.72 2.89 -31.77
CA CYS A 403 0.13 2.29 -30.75
C CYS A 403 1.53 2.90 -30.81
N VAL A 404 2.06 3.29 -29.64
CA VAL A 404 3.39 3.86 -29.49
C VAL A 404 4.50 2.96 -30.06
N CYS A 405 4.30 1.63 -30.02
CA CYS A 405 5.30 0.64 -30.45
C CYS A 405 5.16 0.28 -31.94
N CYS A 406 3.99 -0.20 -32.37
CA CYS A 406 3.84 -0.82 -33.70
C CYS A 406 3.12 0.06 -34.73
N GLY A 407 2.59 1.22 -34.36
CA GLY A 407 1.86 2.10 -35.26
C GLY A 407 0.47 1.60 -35.71
N LYS A 408 0.02 0.43 -35.26
CA LYS A 408 -1.35 -0.08 -35.51
C LYS A 408 -2.37 0.74 -34.70
N PRO A 409 -3.68 0.69 -35.05
CA PRO A 409 -4.70 1.38 -34.24
C PRO A 409 -4.60 1.05 -32.77
N ALA A 410 -4.59 2.07 -31.94
CA ALA A 410 -4.51 1.90 -30.49
C ALA A 410 -5.88 1.65 -29.87
N LYS A 411 -5.91 0.89 -28.77
CA LYS A 411 -7.12 0.58 -28.01
C LYS A 411 -7.17 1.30 -26.67
N HIS A 412 -6.01 1.43 -25.99
CA HIS A 412 -5.94 1.93 -24.62
C HIS A 412 -4.84 2.96 -24.47
N MET A 413 -5.10 3.98 -23.66
CA MET A 413 -4.07 4.79 -23.05
C MET A 413 -3.59 4.05 -21.80
N VAL A 414 -2.28 3.92 -21.65
CA VAL A 414 -1.65 3.17 -20.55
C VAL A 414 -0.62 4.04 -19.85
N TYR A 415 -0.53 3.94 -18.53
CA TYR A 415 0.61 4.43 -17.78
C TYR A 415 1.74 3.39 -17.82
N TRP A 416 2.91 3.84 -18.23
CA TRP A 416 4.13 3.07 -18.30
C TRP A 416 5.16 3.63 -17.31
N GLY A 417 6.12 2.81 -16.87
CA GLY A 417 7.18 3.27 -16.00
C GLY A 417 8.15 2.16 -15.61
N LYS A 418 9.36 2.56 -15.21
CA LYS A 418 10.27 1.64 -14.53
C LYS A 418 9.73 1.37 -13.13
N ALA A 419 9.81 0.12 -12.66
CA ALA A 419 9.26 -0.30 -11.37
C ALA A 419 10.30 -0.99 -10.49
N TYR A 420 9.95 -1.13 -9.21
CA TYR A 420 10.73 -1.91 -8.25
C TYR A 420 10.47 -3.39 -8.38
#